data_32ad0d5eecb2ca9e4e45d2a337d6c505
#
_entry.id   32ad0d5eecb2ca9e4e45d2a337d6c505
#
_cell.length_a   1.000
_cell.length_b   1.000
_cell.length_c   1.000
_cell.angle_alpha   90.00
_cell.angle_beta   90.00
_cell.angle_gamma   90.00
#
_symmetry.space_group_name_H-M   'P 1'
#
loop_
_entity.id
_entity.type
_entity.pdbx_description
1 polymer ?
#
loop_
_entity_poly.entity_id
_entity_poly.type
_entity_poly.pdbx_seq_one_letter_code
_entity_poly.pdbx_strand_id
1 'polypeptide(L)'
;VPGGVRACLNPLALLDAESPLVVDDAALLAEGLIVSADHRDSHWDETARNFVKGLALHLITTRPGSTLFDLRAFLTQGDKKGWEEACADDPDVKEKCPNAMWFLLDQMRKNDALGGAIAGAAESLAGTGDNERGSILSTARRNTAFLDTLGPLCRKTRGGAGRTLCPDVLKEARGGAPVYLCL
;
A
#
# COMPACT_ATOMS: atom_id res chain seq x y z
N VAL A 1 -18.03 24.00 -8.77
CA VAL A 1 -19.36 23.62 -9.25
C VAL A 1 -20.23 23.41 -8.03
N PRO A 2 -21.28 24.22 -7.79
CA PRO A 2 -22.20 24.01 -6.70
C PRO A 2 -22.99 22.72 -6.97
N GLY A 3 -22.95 21.77 -6.04
CA GLY A 3 -23.73 20.53 -6.07
C GLY A 3 -23.02 19.26 -6.51
N GLY A 4 -21.71 19.29 -6.74
CA GLY A 4 -20.92 18.09 -7.04
C GLY A 4 -20.76 17.18 -5.82
N VAL A 5 -21.03 15.88 -5.97
CA VAL A 5 -20.74 14.88 -4.95
C VAL A 5 -19.22 14.66 -4.93
N ARG A 6 -18.58 14.97 -3.81
CA ARG A 6 -17.17 14.63 -3.62
C ARG A 6 -17.05 13.14 -3.29
N ALA A 7 -16.27 12.44 -4.10
CA ALA A 7 -16.00 11.02 -3.89
C ALA A 7 -14.48 10.81 -3.79
N CYS A 8 -14.06 9.91 -2.93
CA CYS A 8 -12.67 9.47 -2.84
C CYS A 8 -12.53 8.14 -3.56
N LEU A 9 -11.55 8.05 -4.45
CA LEU A 9 -11.13 6.78 -5.05
C LEU A 9 -10.13 6.11 -4.10
N ASN A 10 -10.43 4.85 -3.72
CA ASN A 10 -9.46 4.00 -3.03
C ASN A 10 -8.99 2.90 -3.99
N PRO A 11 -7.81 3.02 -4.61
CA PRO A 11 -7.31 2.01 -5.54
C PRO A 11 -7.11 0.63 -4.92
N LEU A 12 -6.82 0.53 -3.60
CA LEU A 12 -6.73 -0.77 -2.93
C LEU A 12 -8.07 -1.50 -2.85
N ALA A 13 -9.19 -0.78 -2.85
CA ALA A 13 -10.52 -1.38 -2.87
C ALA A 13 -10.89 -2.02 -4.22
N LEU A 14 -10.07 -1.79 -5.25
CA LEU A 14 -10.22 -2.43 -6.56
C LEU A 14 -9.53 -3.79 -6.64
N LEU A 15 -8.63 -4.08 -5.71
CA LEU A 15 -7.94 -5.36 -5.61
C LEU A 15 -8.87 -6.36 -4.90
N ASP A 16 -9.38 -7.31 -5.66
CA ASP A 16 -10.19 -8.40 -5.15
C ASP A 16 -9.28 -9.60 -4.82
N ALA A 17 -9.17 -9.93 -3.53
CA ALA A 17 -8.32 -11.04 -3.06
C ALA A 17 -8.74 -12.40 -3.62
N GLU A 18 -9.99 -12.57 -4.06
CA GLU A 18 -10.50 -13.80 -4.66
C GLU A 18 -10.25 -13.86 -6.19
N SER A 19 -9.82 -12.75 -6.79
CA SER A 19 -9.52 -12.70 -8.22
C SER A 19 -8.23 -13.47 -8.55
N PRO A 20 -8.20 -14.31 -9.58
CA PRO A 20 -6.97 -14.94 -10.04
C PRO A 20 -5.93 -13.93 -10.59
N LEU A 21 -6.34 -12.70 -10.90
CA LEU A 21 -5.49 -11.64 -11.43
C LEU A 21 -5.01 -10.66 -10.36
N VAL A 22 -5.37 -10.85 -9.08
CA VAL A 22 -5.09 -9.88 -8.02
C VAL A 22 -3.59 -9.56 -7.88
N VAL A 23 -2.72 -10.53 -8.12
CA VAL A 23 -1.26 -10.33 -8.04
C VAL A 23 -0.78 -9.40 -9.18
N ASP A 24 -1.33 -9.57 -10.39
CA ASP A 24 -1.02 -8.74 -11.54
C ASP A 24 -1.62 -7.33 -11.37
N ASP A 25 -2.85 -7.23 -10.89
CA ASP A 25 -3.49 -5.95 -10.59
C ASP A 25 -2.72 -5.16 -9.52
N ALA A 26 -2.22 -5.84 -8.49
CA ALA A 26 -1.37 -5.23 -7.48
C ALA A 26 0.01 -4.82 -8.04
N ALA A 27 0.54 -5.55 -9.03
CA ALA A 27 1.76 -5.17 -9.72
C ALA A 27 1.56 -3.88 -10.53
N LEU A 28 0.46 -3.77 -11.28
CA LEU A 28 0.08 -2.56 -12.02
C LEU A 28 -0.08 -1.35 -11.08
N LEU A 29 -0.70 -1.55 -9.92
CA LEU A 29 -0.80 -0.51 -8.89
C LEU A 29 0.59 -0.06 -8.42
N ALA A 30 1.50 -1.01 -8.14
CA ALA A 30 2.85 -0.70 -7.70
C ALA A 30 3.66 0.03 -8.78
N GLU A 31 3.51 -0.33 -10.06
CA GLU A 31 4.11 0.37 -11.20
C GLU A 31 3.62 1.83 -11.30
N GLY A 32 2.33 2.06 -11.08
CA GLY A 32 1.76 3.39 -11.07
C GLY A 32 2.22 4.25 -9.89
N LEU A 33 2.55 3.63 -8.74
CA LEU A 33 3.04 4.32 -7.55
C LEU A 33 4.56 4.58 -7.60
N ILE A 34 5.35 3.66 -8.17
CA ILE A 34 6.81 3.75 -8.23
C ILE A 34 7.24 4.05 -9.66
N VAL A 35 7.37 5.32 -9.96
CA VAL A 35 7.80 5.81 -11.27
C VAL A 35 9.32 5.97 -11.30
N SER A 36 9.97 5.32 -12.24
CA SER A 36 11.42 5.46 -12.44
C SER A 36 11.72 6.84 -13.01
N ALA A 37 12.53 7.61 -12.31
CA ALA A 37 12.95 8.93 -12.76
C ALA A 37 14.20 8.85 -13.68
N ASP A 38 15.02 7.81 -13.56
CA ASP A 38 16.25 7.62 -14.32
C ASP A 38 16.54 6.14 -14.50
N HIS A 39 17.11 5.75 -15.67
CA HIS A 39 17.46 4.36 -15.98
C HIS A 39 18.60 3.78 -15.12
N ARG A 40 19.29 4.61 -14.35
CA ARG A 40 20.44 4.19 -13.53
C ARG A 40 20.06 3.43 -12.27
N ASP A 41 18.85 3.67 -11.71
CA ASP A 41 18.41 3.11 -10.42
C ASP A 41 17.35 2.01 -10.59
N SER A 42 17.26 1.40 -11.79
CA SER A 42 16.20 0.44 -12.16
C SER A 42 16.07 -0.75 -11.19
N HIS A 43 17.17 -1.22 -10.61
CA HIS A 43 17.16 -2.33 -9.65
C HIS A 43 16.42 -1.99 -8.35
N TRP A 44 16.67 -0.81 -7.78
CA TRP A 44 15.99 -0.39 -6.55
C TRP A 44 14.53 -0.04 -6.78
N ASP A 45 14.21 0.52 -7.95
CA ASP A 45 12.82 0.78 -8.35
C ASP A 45 12.05 -0.52 -8.50
N GLU A 46 12.63 -1.54 -9.14
CA GLU A 46 12.00 -2.85 -9.31
C GLU A 46 11.76 -3.55 -7.97
N THR A 47 12.77 -3.56 -7.09
CA THR A 47 12.61 -4.14 -5.75
C THR A 47 11.61 -3.35 -4.91
N ALA A 48 11.57 -2.02 -5.05
CA ALA A 48 10.57 -1.18 -4.39
C ALA A 48 9.16 -1.48 -4.90
N ARG A 49 8.95 -1.67 -6.22
CA ARG A 49 7.66 -2.10 -6.79
C ARG A 49 7.25 -3.46 -6.25
N ASN A 50 8.17 -4.43 -6.21
CA ASN A 50 7.89 -5.75 -5.66
C ASN A 50 7.45 -5.68 -4.19
N PHE A 51 8.13 -4.86 -3.38
CA PHE A 51 7.75 -4.67 -1.98
C PHE A 51 6.40 -3.97 -1.83
N VAL A 52 6.13 -2.90 -2.60
CA VAL A 52 4.85 -2.18 -2.58
C VAL A 52 3.70 -3.08 -3.04
N LYS A 53 3.91 -3.91 -4.07
CA LYS A 53 2.96 -4.95 -4.49
C LYS A 53 2.65 -5.91 -3.35
N GLY A 54 3.68 -6.51 -2.74
CA GLY A 54 3.51 -7.44 -1.62
C GLY A 54 2.82 -6.81 -0.43
N LEU A 55 3.12 -5.54 -0.10
CA LEU A 55 2.47 -4.80 0.98
C LEU A 55 0.99 -4.52 0.66
N ALA A 56 0.66 -4.15 -0.58
CA ALA A 56 -0.73 -3.96 -1.00
C ALA A 56 -1.53 -5.26 -0.84
N LEU A 57 -0.99 -6.39 -1.31
CA LEU A 57 -1.58 -7.71 -1.16
C LEU A 57 -1.74 -8.12 0.32
N HIS A 58 -0.74 -7.84 1.15
CA HIS A 58 -0.81 -8.08 2.58
C HIS A 58 -1.94 -7.28 3.25
N LEU A 59 -2.08 -6.02 2.89
CA LEU A 59 -3.12 -5.17 3.46
C LEU A 59 -4.52 -5.63 3.07
N ILE A 60 -4.77 -5.98 1.82
CA ILE A 60 -6.12 -6.43 1.41
C ILE A 60 -6.51 -7.78 2.01
N THR A 61 -5.54 -8.67 2.27
CA THR A 61 -5.78 -9.99 2.86
C THR A 61 -5.91 -9.97 4.39
N THR A 62 -5.23 -9.03 5.08
CA THR A 62 -5.22 -9.00 6.55
C THR A 62 -6.05 -7.86 7.13
N ARG A 63 -6.27 -6.78 6.38
CA ARG A 63 -6.94 -5.55 6.83
C ARG A 63 -7.92 -5.04 5.76
N PRO A 64 -9.05 -5.73 5.54
CA PRO A 64 -10.05 -5.31 4.55
C PRO A 64 -10.49 -3.86 4.76
N GLY A 65 -10.59 -3.10 3.67
CA GLY A 65 -10.91 -1.68 3.72
C GLY A 65 -9.72 -0.75 3.90
N SER A 66 -8.48 -1.28 3.91
CA SER A 66 -7.26 -0.47 3.86
C SER A 66 -7.22 0.45 2.64
N THR A 67 -6.52 1.55 2.79
CA THR A 67 -6.38 2.61 1.78
C THR A 67 -4.92 2.80 1.40
N LEU A 68 -4.65 3.56 0.34
CA LEU A 68 -3.27 3.97 0.00
C LEU A 68 -2.61 4.77 1.14
N PHE A 69 -3.38 5.42 2.01
CA PHE A 69 -2.82 6.10 3.19
C PHE A 69 -2.33 5.10 4.24
N ASP A 70 -3.03 3.97 4.40
CA ASP A 70 -2.57 2.89 5.26
C ASP A 70 -1.31 2.26 4.68
N LEU A 71 -1.26 1.99 3.36
CA LEU A 71 -0.06 1.55 2.66
C LEU A 71 1.11 2.53 2.89
N ARG A 72 0.88 3.83 2.74
CA ARG A 72 1.89 4.86 3.01
C ARG A 72 2.36 4.85 4.46
N ALA A 73 1.46 4.71 5.43
CA ALA A 73 1.81 4.62 6.85
C ALA A 73 2.70 3.41 7.12
N PHE A 74 2.37 2.25 6.54
CA PHE A 74 3.19 1.04 6.67
C PHE A 74 4.56 1.19 6.00
N LEU A 75 4.66 1.83 4.83
CA LEU A 75 5.94 2.13 4.19
C LEU A 75 6.84 3.03 5.04
N THR A 76 6.26 3.97 5.77
CA THR A 76 7.02 4.96 6.57
C THR A 76 7.37 4.47 7.97
N GLN A 77 6.43 3.80 8.64
CA GLN A 77 6.50 3.47 10.06
C GLN A 77 6.53 1.96 10.35
N GLY A 78 6.36 1.11 9.33
CA GLY A 78 6.07 -0.31 9.53
C GLY A 78 4.68 -0.51 10.15
N ASP A 79 4.41 -1.68 10.69
CA ASP A 79 3.22 -1.91 11.50
C ASP A 79 3.47 -1.48 12.96
N LYS A 80 3.55 -0.17 13.18
CA LYS A 80 3.89 0.40 14.48
C LYS A 80 2.90 -0.04 15.56
N LYS A 81 1.60 0.05 15.28
CA LYS A 81 0.56 -0.30 16.25
C LYS A 81 0.61 -1.78 16.61
N GLY A 82 0.65 -2.67 15.61
CA GLY A 82 0.75 -4.11 15.84
C GLY A 82 2.02 -4.51 16.59
N TRP A 83 3.15 -3.85 16.30
CA TRP A 83 4.40 -4.07 16.99
C TRP A 83 4.36 -3.64 18.46
N GLU A 84 3.79 -2.46 18.75
CA GLU A 84 3.63 -1.96 20.13
C GLU A 84 2.72 -2.88 20.95
N GLU A 85 1.60 -3.34 20.38
CA GLU A 85 0.67 -4.28 21.01
C GLU A 85 1.36 -5.64 21.25
N ALA A 86 2.04 -6.19 20.25
CA ALA A 86 2.74 -7.47 20.37
C ALA A 86 3.89 -7.44 21.40
N CYS A 87 4.64 -6.33 21.48
CA CYS A 87 5.67 -6.14 22.49
C CYS A 87 5.12 -5.98 23.91
N ALA A 88 3.89 -5.50 24.07
CA ALA A 88 3.24 -5.40 25.36
C ALA A 88 2.77 -6.78 25.85
N ASP A 89 2.34 -7.64 24.92
CA ASP A 89 1.87 -8.99 25.23
C ASP A 89 3.03 -9.98 25.43
N ASP A 90 4.11 -9.86 24.64
CA ASP A 90 5.29 -10.72 24.68
C ASP A 90 6.59 -9.89 24.48
N PRO A 91 7.38 -9.72 25.54
CA PRO A 91 8.66 -8.99 25.48
C PRO A 91 9.68 -9.58 24.49
N ASP A 92 9.63 -10.88 24.20
CA ASP A 92 10.54 -11.55 23.26
C ASP A 92 10.35 -11.10 21.82
N VAL A 93 9.19 -10.51 21.51
CA VAL A 93 8.91 -9.90 20.18
C VAL A 93 9.93 -8.82 19.86
N LYS A 94 10.34 -8.01 20.83
CA LYS A 94 11.29 -6.92 20.62
C LYS A 94 12.70 -7.44 20.28
N GLU A 95 13.07 -8.61 20.79
CA GLU A 95 14.34 -9.25 20.46
C GLU A 95 14.33 -9.80 19.02
N LYS A 96 13.22 -10.43 18.60
CA LYS A 96 13.05 -11.00 17.25
C LYS A 96 12.81 -9.93 16.20
N CYS A 97 12.04 -8.91 16.54
CA CYS A 97 11.65 -7.80 15.66
C CYS A 97 12.04 -6.46 16.32
N PRO A 98 13.25 -5.96 16.08
CA PRO A 98 13.79 -4.80 16.81
C PRO A 98 13.05 -3.50 16.53
N ASN A 99 12.23 -3.45 15.49
CA ASN A 99 11.37 -2.31 15.15
C ASN A 99 10.14 -2.74 14.34
N ALA A 100 9.21 -1.81 14.19
CA ALA A 100 7.93 -2.03 13.51
C ALA A 100 8.05 -2.43 12.02
N MET A 101 9.15 -2.08 11.34
CA MET A 101 9.39 -2.51 9.96
C MET A 101 9.78 -4.00 9.91
N TRP A 102 10.64 -4.45 10.82
CA TRP A 102 10.98 -5.86 10.93
C TRP A 102 9.77 -6.70 11.36
N PHE A 103 8.93 -6.17 12.23
CA PHE A 103 7.68 -6.80 12.60
C PHE A 103 6.73 -6.94 11.41
N LEU A 104 6.57 -5.88 10.61
CA LEU A 104 5.79 -5.94 9.36
C LEU A 104 6.32 -7.01 8.41
N LEU A 105 7.63 -7.06 8.19
CA LEU A 105 8.24 -8.07 7.32
C LEU A 105 8.00 -9.49 7.84
N ASP A 106 8.07 -9.70 9.16
CA ASP A 106 7.77 -10.98 9.78
C ASP A 106 6.30 -11.39 9.59
N GLN A 107 5.36 -10.44 9.73
CA GLN A 107 3.94 -10.68 9.44
C GLN A 107 3.69 -11.01 7.97
N MET A 108 4.33 -10.31 7.05
CA MET A 108 4.24 -10.58 5.61
C MET A 108 4.81 -11.97 5.25
N ARG A 109 5.90 -12.39 5.88
CA ARG A 109 6.52 -13.72 5.70
C ARG A 109 5.60 -14.85 6.12
N LYS A 110 4.81 -14.63 7.17
CA LYS A 110 3.83 -15.57 7.71
C LYS A 110 2.52 -15.59 6.94
N ASN A 111 2.33 -14.64 6.04
CA ASN A 111 1.13 -14.57 5.21
C ASN A 111 1.30 -15.44 3.96
N ASP A 112 0.72 -16.64 4.00
CA ASP A 112 0.76 -17.64 2.95
C ASP A 112 -0.34 -17.47 1.87
N ALA A 113 -1.18 -16.44 2.01
CA ALA A 113 -2.18 -16.12 1.03
C ALA A 113 -1.55 -15.83 -0.35
N LEU A 114 -2.32 -16.04 -1.39
CA LEU A 114 -1.95 -15.73 -2.78
C LEU A 114 -0.68 -16.46 -3.25
N GLY A 115 -0.52 -17.72 -2.82
CA GLY A 115 0.54 -18.58 -3.32
C GLY A 115 1.96 -18.13 -2.96
N GLY A 116 2.14 -17.41 -1.85
CA GLY A 116 3.44 -16.95 -1.37
C GLY A 116 3.95 -15.65 -2.00
N ALA A 117 3.15 -14.96 -2.83
CA ALA A 117 3.54 -13.69 -3.44
C ALA A 117 3.87 -12.62 -2.37
N ILE A 118 3.15 -12.63 -1.25
CA ILE A 118 3.36 -11.71 -0.12
C ILE A 118 4.66 -12.04 0.62
N ALA A 119 4.83 -13.31 0.98
CA ALA A 119 6.02 -13.79 1.68
C ALA A 119 7.30 -13.58 0.84
N GLY A 120 7.23 -13.87 -0.46
CA GLY A 120 8.34 -13.67 -1.39
C GLY A 120 8.78 -12.21 -1.51
N ALA A 121 7.83 -11.27 -1.50
CA ALA A 121 8.14 -9.85 -1.51
C ALA A 121 8.84 -9.39 -0.21
N ALA A 122 8.41 -9.90 0.94
CA ALA A 122 9.04 -9.63 2.22
C ALA A 122 10.44 -10.25 2.32
N GLU A 123 10.62 -11.48 1.86
CA GLU A 123 11.93 -12.15 1.83
C GLU A 123 12.91 -11.43 0.91
N SER A 124 12.46 -11.01 -0.27
CA SER A 124 13.28 -10.23 -1.20
C SER A 124 13.85 -8.97 -0.55
N LEU A 125 13.03 -8.21 0.19
CA LEU A 125 13.50 -7.02 0.89
C LEU A 125 14.35 -7.35 2.11
N ALA A 126 13.96 -8.34 2.91
CA ALA A 126 14.69 -8.70 4.12
C ALA A 126 16.06 -9.31 3.85
N GLY A 127 16.22 -10.02 2.71
CA GLY A 127 17.47 -10.61 2.29
C GLY A 127 18.51 -9.60 1.77
N THR A 128 18.12 -8.34 1.52
CA THR A 128 19.07 -7.29 1.11
C THR A 128 19.90 -6.80 2.29
N GLY A 129 21.10 -6.29 2.01
CA GLY A 129 21.92 -5.61 3.02
C GLY A 129 21.26 -4.33 3.55
N ASP A 130 21.67 -3.86 4.73
CA ASP A 130 21.03 -2.71 5.40
C ASP A 130 21.02 -1.44 4.55
N ASN A 131 22.12 -1.14 3.86
CA ASN A 131 22.24 0.03 2.99
C ASN A 131 21.31 -0.08 1.78
N GLU A 132 21.25 -1.25 1.16
CA GLU A 132 20.39 -1.52 0.02
C GLU A 132 18.92 -1.45 0.41
N ARG A 133 18.54 -2.11 1.49
CA ARG A 133 17.19 -2.04 2.05
C ARG A 133 16.77 -0.60 2.37
N GLY A 134 17.69 0.19 2.94
CA GLY A 134 17.49 1.62 3.16
C GLY A 134 17.19 2.39 1.87
N SER A 135 17.93 2.10 0.79
CA SER A 135 17.74 2.72 -0.52
C SER A 135 16.40 2.33 -1.15
N ILE A 136 16.03 1.05 -1.10
CA ILE A 136 14.75 0.53 -1.61
C ILE A 136 13.56 1.19 -0.88
N LEU A 137 13.61 1.21 0.46
CA LEU A 137 12.56 1.86 1.26
C LEU A 137 12.51 3.36 1.03
N SER A 138 13.65 4.03 0.86
CA SER A 138 13.73 5.46 0.53
C SER A 138 13.08 5.74 -0.83
N THR A 139 13.33 4.89 -1.82
CA THR A 139 12.70 4.98 -3.14
C THR A 139 11.19 4.82 -3.05
N ALA A 140 10.69 3.81 -2.35
CA ALA A 140 9.26 3.61 -2.14
C ALA A 140 8.61 4.80 -1.41
N ARG A 141 9.26 5.31 -0.37
CA ARG A 141 8.79 6.47 0.41
C ARG A 141 8.77 7.74 -0.41
N ARG A 142 9.81 8.01 -1.19
CA ARG A 142 9.90 9.20 -2.07
C ARG A 142 8.76 9.20 -3.10
N ASN A 143 8.56 8.09 -3.79
CA ASN A 143 7.55 7.99 -4.83
C ASN A 143 6.11 8.07 -4.30
N THR A 144 5.88 7.69 -3.06
CA THR A 144 4.54 7.75 -2.43
C THR A 144 4.33 8.99 -1.54
N ALA A 145 5.27 9.93 -1.50
CA ALA A 145 5.22 11.12 -0.62
C ALA A 145 4.01 12.03 -0.88
N PHE A 146 3.51 12.06 -2.11
CA PHE A 146 2.31 12.83 -2.47
C PHE A 146 1.07 12.41 -1.66
N LEU A 147 1.02 11.16 -1.17
CA LEU A 147 -0.06 10.67 -0.32
C LEU A 147 -0.11 11.37 1.05
N ASP A 148 1.00 11.90 1.53
CA ASP A 148 1.04 12.64 2.80
C ASP A 148 0.19 13.92 2.74
N THR A 149 0.15 14.57 1.59
CA THR A 149 -0.67 15.77 1.35
C THR A 149 -2.14 15.44 1.10
N LEU A 150 -2.41 14.37 0.38
CA LEU A 150 -3.78 13.96 0.04
C LEU A 150 -4.51 13.34 1.23
N GLY A 151 -3.80 12.68 2.16
CA GLY A 151 -4.39 12.01 3.31
C GLY A 151 -5.31 12.87 4.18
N PRO A 152 -4.90 14.10 4.58
CA PRO A 152 -5.75 15.01 5.33
C PRO A 152 -6.98 15.48 4.55
N LEU A 153 -6.88 15.66 3.23
CA LEU A 153 -8.00 16.05 2.37
C LEU A 153 -9.04 14.94 2.28
N CYS A 154 -8.60 13.69 2.04
CA CYS A 154 -9.51 12.55 1.96
C CYS A 154 -10.14 12.19 3.32
N ARG A 155 -9.43 12.38 4.45
CA ARG A 155 -10.00 12.19 5.78
C ARG A 155 -11.08 13.22 6.13
N LYS A 156 -10.91 14.46 5.71
CA LYS A 156 -11.95 15.51 5.89
C LYS A 156 -13.21 15.22 5.07
N THR A 157 -13.10 14.50 3.97
CA THR A 157 -14.27 14.09 3.17
C THR A 157 -14.93 12.81 3.71
N ARG A 158 -14.26 12.00 4.54
CA ARG A 158 -14.85 10.83 5.22
C ARG A 158 -15.93 11.20 6.28
N GLY A 159 -15.83 12.38 6.88
CA GLY A 159 -16.81 12.88 7.89
C GLY A 159 -18.12 13.43 7.32
N GLY A 160 -18.22 13.60 6.02
CA GLY A 160 -19.46 13.99 5.35
C GLY A 160 -19.75 13.00 4.25
N ALA A 161 -20.80 12.21 4.33
CA ALA A 161 -21.44 11.32 3.35
C ALA A 161 -20.73 11.12 1.97
N GLY A 162 -19.38 11.09 1.95
CA GLY A 162 -18.56 10.94 0.76
C GLY A 162 -18.65 9.49 0.27
N ARG A 163 -19.26 9.28 -0.88
CA ARG A 163 -19.28 7.98 -1.54
C ARG A 163 -17.88 7.65 -2.02
N THR A 164 -17.39 6.45 -1.69
CA THR A 164 -16.22 5.86 -2.38
C THR A 164 -16.59 5.71 -3.84
N LEU A 165 -15.80 6.28 -4.73
CA LEU A 165 -16.00 6.18 -6.16
C LEU A 165 -15.55 4.79 -6.57
N CYS A 166 -16.51 3.92 -6.91
CA CYS A 166 -16.24 2.64 -7.55
C CYS A 166 -16.18 2.89 -9.06
N PRO A 167 -15.12 2.53 -9.78
CA PRO A 167 -15.03 2.69 -11.22
C PRO A 167 -16.16 2.00 -11.98
N ASP A 168 -16.71 0.92 -11.44
CA ASP A 168 -17.85 0.23 -12.06
C ASP A 168 -19.09 1.09 -12.10
N VAL A 169 -19.33 1.92 -11.08
CA VAL A 169 -20.44 2.92 -11.10
C VAL A 169 -20.25 3.93 -12.23
N LEU A 170 -19.01 4.26 -12.59
CA LEU A 170 -18.73 5.15 -13.73
C LEU A 170 -18.97 4.47 -15.07
N LYS A 171 -18.70 3.16 -15.17
CA LYS A 171 -18.97 2.37 -16.39
C LYS A 171 -20.46 2.16 -16.61
N GLU A 172 -21.25 2.03 -15.55
CA GLU A 172 -22.68 1.81 -15.57
C GLU A 172 -23.49 3.09 -15.79
N ALA A 173 -22.87 4.27 -15.63
CA ALA A 173 -23.55 5.54 -15.82
C ALA A 173 -23.95 5.73 -17.29
N ARG A 174 -25.26 5.59 -17.59
CA ARG A 174 -25.81 5.85 -18.92
C ARG A 174 -25.55 7.30 -19.32
N GLY A 175 -24.78 7.50 -20.39
CA GLY A 175 -24.41 8.82 -20.89
C GLY A 175 -23.04 9.36 -20.39
N GLY A 176 -22.29 8.54 -19.65
CA GLY A 176 -20.99 8.92 -19.08
C GLY A 176 -21.13 9.83 -17.86
N ALA A 177 -20.18 9.75 -16.96
CA ALA A 177 -20.06 10.66 -15.83
C ALA A 177 -18.73 11.42 -15.94
N PRO A 178 -18.73 12.76 -16.07
CA PRO A 178 -17.48 13.52 -16.06
C PRO A 178 -16.86 13.43 -14.66
N VAL A 179 -15.59 12.98 -14.61
CA VAL A 179 -14.80 12.93 -13.39
C VAL A 179 -13.78 14.07 -13.43
N TYR A 180 -13.87 14.98 -12.47
CA TYR A 180 -12.90 16.04 -12.29
C TYR A 180 -11.93 15.65 -11.19
N LEU A 181 -10.66 15.45 -11.53
CA LEU A 181 -9.59 15.30 -10.57
C LEU A 181 -9.17 16.71 -10.10
N CYS A 182 -9.49 17.03 -8.85
CA CYS A 182 -8.95 18.23 -8.21
C CYS A 182 -7.61 17.84 -7.54
N LEU A 183 -6.51 18.18 -8.21
CA LEU A 183 -5.14 18.06 -7.70
C LEU A 183 -4.78 19.27 -6.84
#